data_4e6dcb46df48774fde3855e664063c2d
#
_entry.id   4e6dcb46df48774fde3855e664063c2d
#
_cell.length_a   1.000
_cell.length_b   1.000
_cell.length_c   1.000
_cell.angle_alpha   90.00
_cell.angle_beta   90.00
_cell.angle_gamma   90.00
#
_symmetry.space_group_name_H-M   'P 1'
#
loop_
_entity.id
_entity.type
_entity.pdbx_description
1 polymer ?
#
loop_
_entity_poly.entity_id
_entity_poly.type
_entity_poly.pdbx_seq_one_letter_code
_entity_poly.pdbx_strand_id
1 'polypeptide(L)'
;MKNIIRAAIAVVATTGVMLTVAPAAFAATPTSASAASSASSARDFDDSFEQESRNGLATFEAVYSVRGDDEEDNTFRLRGELYDGDRRTLRQGGRCAYVEVQVTSSEDEDWDVAKRDRLCSYDDTKRFRVTAHDVSEVRVKTCQVKYRTWSTYKCSRWEELDLGF
;
A
#
# COMPACT_ATOMS: atom_id res chain seq x y z
N MET A 1 1.39 16.83 30.33
CA MET A 1 2.82 16.58 30.49
C MET A 1 3.14 15.36 29.64
N LYS A 2 3.80 15.56 28.49
CA LYS A 2 4.10 14.49 27.52
C LYS A 2 5.55 14.07 27.69
N ASN A 3 5.80 12.85 28.11
CA ASN A 3 7.14 12.28 28.19
C ASN A 3 7.51 11.68 26.83
N ILE A 4 8.44 12.32 26.14
CA ILE A 4 9.05 11.84 24.90
C ILE A 4 10.28 11.01 25.31
N ILE A 5 10.21 9.71 25.13
CA ILE A 5 11.37 8.81 25.26
C ILE A 5 12.07 8.74 23.91
N ARG A 6 13.25 9.34 23.82
CA ARG A 6 14.14 9.21 22.66
C ARG A 6 15.02 7.97 22.88
N ALA A 7 14.86 6.96 22.02
CA ALA A 7 15.78 5.83 21.95
C ALA A 7 16.97 6.22 21.05
N ALA A 8 18.19 6.13 21.57
CA ALA A 8 19.42 6.33 20.83
C ALA A 8 19.86 4.98 20.22
N ILE A 9 20.06 4.93 18.92
CA ILE A 9 20.59 3.77 18.21
C ILE A 9 22.11 3.97 18.09
N ALA A 10 22.89 3.06 18.69
CA ALA A 10 24.35 3.00 18.56
C ALA A 10 24.72 2.20 17.31
N VAL A 11 25.47 2.84 16.41
CA VAL A 11 26.07 2.19 15.22
C VAL A 11 27.43 1.63 15.61
N VAL A 12 27.59 0.32 15.49
CA VAL A 12 28.89 -0.38 15.65
C VAL A 12 29.48 -0.59 14.27
N ALA A 13 30.61 0.07 14.01
CA ALA A 13 31.41 -0.14 12.80
C ALA A 13 32.44 -1.24 13.05
N THR A 14 32.34 -2.34 12.31
CA THR A 14 33.36 -3.41 12.26
C THR A 14 34.23 -3.25 11.02
N THR A 15 35.48 -2.91 11.24
CA THR A 15 36.57 -2.92 10.21
C THR A 15 37.09 -4.31 10.03
N GLY A 16 36.88 -4.90 8.85
CA GLY A 16 37.48 -6.17 8.44
C GLY A 16 38.68 -5.99 7.51
N VAL A 17 39.79 -6.58 7.89
CA VAL A 17 41.07 -6.52 7.18
C VAL A 17 41.08 -7.49 5.98
N MET A 18 41.52 -7.00 4.82
CA MET A 18 41.70 -7.75 3.58
C MET A 18 43.07 -8.44 3.54
N LEU A 19 43.10 -9.73 3.34
CA LEU A 19 44.29 -10.48 2.91
C LEU A 19 44.17 -10.77 1.40
N THR A 20 45.14 -10.20 0.67
CA THR A 20 45.31 -10.44 -0.75
C THR A 20 46.17 -11.70 -0.98
N VAL A 21 45.66 -12.65 -1.76
CA VAL A 21 46.46 -13.72 -2.37
C VAL A 21 46.14 -13.76 -3.87
N ALA A 22 47.14 -13.43 -4.70
CA ALA A 22 47.14 -13.79 -6.10
C ALA A 22 47.93 -15.10 -6.23
N PRO A 23 47.62 -16.05 -7.12
CA PRO A 23 48.26 -16.10 -8.40
C PRO A 23 47.50 -16.74 -9.59
N ALA A 24 48.13 -16.55 -10.75
CA ALA A 24 48.19 -17.36 -11.95
C ALA A 24 47.04 -17.32 -12.99
N ALA A 25 47.47 -16.80 -14.10
CA ALA A 25 46.84 -16.80 -15.41
C ALA A 25 46.50 -18.20 -15.93
N PHE A 26 45.31 -18.36 -16.50
CA PHE A 26 45.01 -19.25 -17.60
C PHE A 26 44.14 -18.53 -18.61
N ALA A 27 44.70 -18.32 -19.79
CA ALA A 27 43.97 -17.86 -20.96
C ALA A 27 43.09 -18.99 -21.49
N ALA A 28 41.80 -18.76 -21.57
CA ALA A 28 40.91 -19.47 -22.46
C ALA A 28 39.73 -18.56 -22.82
N THR A 29 39.74 -18.06 -24.02
CA THR A 29 38.58 -17.42 -24.66
C THR A 29 37.55 -18.49 -24.99
N PRO A 30 36.31 -18.33 -24.51
CA PRO A 30 35.16 -18.66 -25.31
C PRO A 30 34.36 -17.39 -25.61
N THR A 31 34.26 -17.13 -26.88
CA THR A 31 33.27 -16.22 -27.44
C THR A 31 31.88 -16.75 -27.10
N SER A 32 31.30 -16.28 -25.99
CA SER A 32 29.90 -16.46 -25.69
C SER A 32 29.19 -15.18 -26.06
N ALA A 33 28.48 -15.23 -27.17
CA ALA A 33 27.49 -14.25 -27.49
C ALA A 33 26.43 -14.25 -26.37
N SER A 34 26.57 -13.34 -25.42
CA SER A 34 25.52 -13.02 -24.49
C SER A 34 24.39 -12.35 -25.27
N ALA A 35 23.38 -13.13 -25.59
CA ALA A 35 22.08 -12.56 -25.89
C ALA A 35 21.67 -11.74 -24.64
N ALA A 36 21.81 -10.43 -24.72
CA ALA A 36 21.21 -9.52 -23.77
C ALA A 36 19.68 -9.70 -23.90
N SER A 37 19.14 -10.58 -23.08
CA SER A 37 17.73 -10.54 -22.77
C SER A 37 17.52 -9.20 -22.09
N SER A 38 16.95 -8.25 -22.82
CA SER A 38 16.33 -7.06 -22.27
C SER A 38 15.15 -7.54 -21.43
N ALA A 39 15.43 -7.94 -20.19
CA ALA A 39 14.40 -8.05 -19.19
C ALA A 39 13.92 -6.61 -18.97
N SER A 40 12.83 -6.25 -19.60
CA SER A 40 12.02 -5.10 -19.24
C SER A 40 11.73 -5.27 -17.74
N SER A 41 12.40 -4.49 -16.92
CA SER A 41 12.15 -4.42 -15.49
C SER A 41 10.77 -3.77 -15.34
N ALA A 42 9.72 -4.60 -15.35
CA ALA A 42 8.45 -4.16 -14.81
C ALA A 42 8.75 -3.60 -13.41
N ARG A 43 8.58 -2.32 -13.22
CA ARG A 43 8.77 -1.67 -11.93
C ARG A 43 7.64 -2.17 -11.03
N ASP A 44 7.93 -3.17 -10.20
CA ASP A 44 7.08 -3.51 -9.07
C ASP A 44 7.30 -2.40 -8.04
N PHE A 45 6.41 -1.40 -8.02
CA PHE A 45 6.33 -0.46 -6.92
C PHE A 45 5.54 -1.15 -5.81
N ASP A 46 6.21 -1.53 -4.72
CA ASP A 46 5.54 -1.90 -3.48
C ASP A 46 5.62 -0.68 -2.57
N ASP A 47 4.61 0.16 -2.59
CA ASP A 47 4.47 1.27 -1.67
C ASP A 47 3.44 0.94 -0.59
N SER A 48 3.53 1.62 0.56
CA SER A 48 2.67 1.37 1.71
C SER A 48 2.13 2.67 2.28
N PHE A 49 0.89 2.63 2.74
CA PHE A 49 0.29 3.75 3.43
C PHE A 49 -0.62 3.28 4.58
N GLU A 50 -0.83 4.17 5.52
CA GLU A 50 -1.78 4.02 6.61
C GLU A 50 -2.71 5.23 6.64
N GLN A 51 -4.01 4.99 6.75
CA GLN A 51 -5.01 6.03 6.80
C GLN A 51 -6.02 5.79 7.92
N GLU A 52 -6.24 6.83 8.72
CA GLU A 52 -7.22 6.79 9.80
C GLU A 52 -8.44 7.68 9.51
N SER A 53 -9.60 7.25 9.98
CA SER A 53 -10.76 8.13 10.12
C SER A 53 -10.43 9.31 11.05
N ARG A 54 -11.10 10.47 10.90
CA ARG A 54 -10.79 11.70 11.66
C ARG A 54 -10.77 11.56 13.19
N ASN A 55 -11.34 10.52 13.72
CA ASN A 55 -11.39 10.23 15.16
C ASN A 55 -10.57 9.00 15.56
N GLY A 56 -9.77 8.43 14.66
CA GLY A 56 -8.88 7.31 14.92
C GLY A 56 -9.58 5.99 15.27
N LEU A 57 -10.91 5.87 14.98
CA LEU A 57 -11.68 4.67 15.32
C LEU A 57 -11.88 3.71 14.14
N ALA A 58 -11.34 4.03 12.99
CA ALA A 58 -11.20 3.14 11.85
C ALA A 58 -9.83 3.41 11.22
N THR A 59 -9.05 2.37 11.04
CA THR A 59 -7.71 2.43 10.43
C THR A 59 -7.66 1.48 9.25
N PHE A 60 -7.02 1.90 8.19
CA PHE A 60 -6.73 1.08 7.01
C PHE A 60 -5.25 1.15 6.69
N GLU A 61 -4.58 0.02 6.77
CA GLU A 61 -3.18 -0.16 6.40
C GLU A 61 -3.13 -0.97 5.10
N ALA A 62 -2.35 -0.52 4.12
CA ALA A 62 -2.26 -1.21 2.85
C ALA A 62 -0.91 -1.05 2.19
N VAL A 63 -0.62 -2.01 1.32
CA VAL A 63 0.44 -1.96 0.31
C VAL A 63 -0.18 -2.02 -1.07
N TYR A 64 0.41 -1.32 -2.04
CA TYR A 64 -0.04 -1.37 -3.42
C TYR A 64 1.12 -1.52 -4.39
N SER A 65 0.82 -2.03 -5.55
CA SER A 65 1.75 -2.17 -6.66
C SER A 65 1.07 -1.87 -7.97
N VAL A 66 1.83 -1.31 -8.91
CA VAL A 66 1.41 -1.09 -10.29
C VAL A 66 2.34 -1.89 -11.20
N ARG A 67 1.76 -2.63 -12.13
CA ARG A 67 2.49 -3.35 -13.17
C ARG A 67 2.02 -2.85 -14.53
N GLY A 68 2.93 -2.48 -15.35
CA GLY A 68 2.73 -1.81 -16.64
C GLY A 68 3.51 -0.51 -16.66
N ASP A 69 3.72 0.03 -17.86
CA ASP A 69 4.62 1.17 -18.06
C ASP A 69 3.85 2.48 -18.34
N ASP A 70 2.54 2.39 -18.55
CA ASP A 70 1.68 3.51 -18.89
C ASP A 70 0.26 3.38 -18.31
N GLU A 71 -0.56 4.40 -18.53
CA GLU A 71 -1.93 4.48 -18.02
C GLU A 71 -2.91 3.58 -18.81
N GLU A 72 -2.58 3.15 -20.03
CA GLU A 72 -3.46 2.39 -20.91
C GLU A 72 -3.26 0.87 -20.80
N ASP A 73 -2.11 0.41 -20.25
CA ASP A 73 -1.80 -1.02 -20.09
C ASP A 73 -1.13 -1.26 -18.73
N ASN A 74 -1.88 -1.06 -17.68
CA ASN A 74 -1.39 -1.33 -16.33
C ASN A 74 -2.36 -2.19 -15.52
N THR A 75 -1.82 -2.75 -14.45
CA THR A 75 -2.59 -3.49 -13.44
C THR A 75 -2.23 -2.96 -12.06
N PHE A 76 -3.15 -2.22 -11.48
CA PHE A 76 -3.10 -1.81 -10.08
C PHE A 76 -3.56 -2.94 -9.17
N ARG A 77 -2.81 -3.18 -8.10
CA ARG A 77 -3.15 -4.14 -7.04
C ARG A 77 -2.95 -3.50 -5.69
N LEU A 78 -3.96 -3.63 -4.83
CA LEU A 78 -3.91 -3.17 -3.45
C LEU A 78 -4.31 -4.30 -2.51
N ARG A 79 -3.56 -4.46 -1.43
CA ARG A 79 -3.83 -5.40 -0.34
C ARG A 79 -3.70 -4.65 0.98
N GLY A 80 -4.68 -4.82 1.85
CA GLY A 80 -4.65 -4.14 3.13
C GLY A 80 -5.51 -4.83 4.18
N GLU A 81 -5.51 -4.24 5.36
CA GLU A 81 -6.31 -4.65 6.50
C GLU A 81 -7.08 -3.45 7.05
N LEU A 82 -8.39 -3.62 7.21
CA LEU A 82 -9.27 -2.64 7.82
C LEU A 82 -9.46 -3.02 9.28
N TYR A 83 -9.21 -2.09 10.21
CA TYR A 83 -9.34 -2.25 11.65
C TYR A 83 -10.50 -1.41 12.20
N ASP A 84 -11.29 -2.00 13.14
CA ASP A 84 -12.38 -1.32 13.83
C ASP A 84 -12.02 -1.12 15.33
N GLY A 85 -11.72 0.12 15.69
CA GLY A 85 -11.41 0.55 17.05
C GLY A 85 -12.59 1.09 17.85
N ASP A 86 -13.84 1.03 17.36
CA ASP A 86 -15.01 1.52 18.08
C ASP A 86 -15.50 0.49 19.14
N ARG A 87 -15.15 0.72 20.40
CA ARG A 87 -15.50 -0.16 21.53
C ARG A 87 -17.00 -0.27 21.81
N ARG A 88 -17.80 0.63 21.26
CA ARG A 88 -19.24 0.63 21.48
C ARG A 88 -19.90 -0.47 20.66
N THR A 89 -20.78 -1.24 21.26
CA THR A 89 -21.62 -2.16 20.51
C THR A 89 -22.59 -1.38 19.60
N LEU A 90 -23.11 -2.03 18.58
CA LEU A 90 -24.10 -1.42 17.67
C LEU A 90 -25.34 -0.92 18.42
N ARG A 91 -25.73 -1.58 19.54
CA ARG A 91 -26.83 -1.14 20.40
C ARG A 91 -26.52 0.14 21.19
N GLN A 92 -25.24 0.37 21.48
CA GLN A 92 -24.73 1.58 22.14
C GLN A 92 -24.42 2.72 21.15
N GLY A 93 -24.80 2.56 19.88
CA GLY A 93 -24.53 3.54 18.85
C GLY A 93 -23.12 3.44 18.23
N GLY A 94 -22.42 2.31 18.44
CA GLY A 94 -21.17 2.00 17.78
C GLY A 94 -21.31 2.01 16.27
N ARG A 95 -20.22 2.30 15.59
CA ARG A 95 -20.11 2.39 14.13
C ARG A 95 -19.09 1.39 13.64
N CYS A 96 -19.22 1.03 12.39
CA CYS A 96 -18.30 0.13 11.72
C CYS A 96 -17.15 0.94 11.10
N ALA A 97 -15.96 0.40 11.06
CA ALA A 97 -14.90 0.87 10.20
C ALA A 97 -15.31 0.67 8.73
N TYR A 98 -14.86 1.56 7.85
CA TYR A 98 -15.21 1.58 6.44
C TYR A 98 -14.04 2.07 5.61
N VAL A 99 -13.79 1.42 4.49
CA VAL A 99 -12.84 1.85 3.48
C VAL A 99 -13.50 1.88 2.10
N GLU A 100 -13.13 2.85 1.28
CA GLU A 100 -13.53 2.99 -0.11
C GLU A 100 -12.30 3.31 -0.95
N VAL A 101 -12.12 2.55 -2.01
CA VAL A 101 -11.12 2.76 -3.05
C VAL A 101 -11.85 3.14 -4.33
N GLN A 102 -11.44 4.25 -4.92
CA GLN A 102 -11.92 4.72 -6.21
C GLN A 102 -10.76 4.80 -7.18
N VAL A 103 -11.07 4.59 -8.45
CA VAL A 103 -10.11 4.65 -9.57
C VAL A 103 -10.70 5.51 -10.69
N THR A 104 -9.82 6.08 -11.50
CA THR A 104 -10.17 6.59 -12.84
C THR A 104 -9.42 5.78 -13.88
N SER A 105 -9.85 5.83 -15.12
CA SER A 105 -9.12 5.28 -16.27
C SER A 105 -8.68 6.40 -17.22
N SER A 106 -7.75 6.10 -18.12
CA SER A 106 -7.30 7.07 -19.14
C SER A 106 -8.43 7.50 -20.09
N GLU A 107 -9.47 6.68 -20.25
CA GLU A 107 -10.63 6.95 -21.10
C GLU A 107 -11.74 7.74 -20.41
N ASP A 108 -11.80 7.68 -19.05
CA ASP A 108 -12.87 8.28 -18.26
C ASP A 108 -12.28 8.96 -17.00
N GLU A 109 -12.42 10.28 -16.95
CA GLU A 109 -11.95 11.10 -15.81
C GLU A 109 -12.90 11.00 -14.58
N ASP A 110 -14.04 10.32 -14.70
CA ASP A 110 -14.96 10.13 -13.59
C ASP A 110 -14.46 9.07 -12.59
N TRP A 111 -14.65 9.33 -11.31
CA TRP A 111 -14.24 8.43 -10.24
C TRP A 111 -15.21 7.28 -10.06
N ASP A 112 -14.75 6.08 -10.38
CA ASP A 112 -15.48 4.84 -10.15
C ASP A 112 -15.11 4.16 -8.83
N VAL A 113 -16.11 3.59 -8.16
CA VAL A 113 -15.88 2.80 -6.94
C VAL A 113 -15.36 1.42 -7.32
N ALA A 114 -14.03 1.23 -7.27
CA ALA A 114 -13.42 -0.07 -7.48
C ALA A 114 -13.79 -1.08 -6.39
N LYS A 115 -13.80 -0.63 -5.14
CA LYS A 115 -14.25 -1.43 -4.00
C LYS A 115 -14.55 -0.60 -2.76
N ARG A 116 -15.53 -1.06 -1.99
CA ARG A 116 -15.81 -0.59 -0.64
C ARG A 116 -16.11 -1.76 0.29
N ASP A 117 -15.71 -1.64 1.53
CA ASP A 117 -15.98 -2.67 2.53
C ASP A 117 -16.13 -2.06 3.93
N ARG A 118 -16.69 -2.85 4.86
CA ARG A 118 -16.84 -2.45 6.24
C ARG A 118 -16.59 -3.60 7.20
N LEU A 119 -16.13 -3.25 8.39
CA LEU A 119 -15.94 -4.13 9.53
C LEU A 119 -16.71 -3.56 10.72
N CYS A 120 -17.51 -4.37 11.40
CA CYS A 120 -18.36 -3.97 12.52
C CYS A 120 -18.07 -4.80 13.77
N SER A 121 -16.82 -5.07 14.04
CA SER A 121 -16.37 -5.87 15.15
C SER A 121 -15.19 -5.16 15.80
N TYR A 122 -15.38 -4.72 17.05
CA TYR A 122 -14.33 -4.03 17.80
C TYR A 122 -13.08 -4.92 17.97
N ASP A 123 -11.92 -4.31 17.83
CA ASP A 123 -10.60 -4.94 17.97
C ASP A 123 -10.37 -6.12 17.01
N ASP A 124 -11.02 -6.05 15.85
CA ASP A 124 -10.91 -7.05 14.78
C ASP A 124 -10.36 -6.41 13.52
N THR A 125 -9.81 -7.25 12.61
CA THR A 125 -9.29 -6.84 11.33
C THR A 125 -9.97 -7.57 10.18
N LYS A 126 -10.11 -6.90 9.05
CA LYS A 126 -10.66 -7.46 7.82
C LYS A 126 -9.72 -7.25 6.65
N ARG A 127 -9.33 -8.34 6.00
CA ARG A 127 -8.53 -8.28 4.78
C ARG A 127 -9.31 -7.66 3.63
N PHE A 128 -8.62 -6.77 2.93
CA PHE A 128 -9.14 -6.04 1.79
C PHE A 128 -8.21 -6.23 0.60
N ARG A 129 -8.78 -6.42 -0.60
CA ARG A 129 -7.99 -6.56 -1.84
C ARG A 129 -8.75 -5.93 -2.99
N VAL A 130 -8.01 -5.20 -3.83
CA VAL A 130 -8.48 -4.62 -5.09
C VAL A 130 -7.52 -5.03 -6.19
N THR A 131 -8.05 -5.27 -7.37
CA THR A 131 -7.30 -5.33 -8.63
C THR A 131 -8.10 -4.52 -9.65
N ALA A 132 -7.44 -3.61 -10.34
CA ALA A 132 -8.02 -2.81 -11.40
C ALA A 132 -7.02 -2.74 -12.57
N HIS A 133 -7.52 -2.51 -13.78
CA HIS A 133 -6.75 -2.43 -15.01
C HIS A 133 -6.94 -1.06 -15.64
N ASP A 134 -5.96 -0.62 -16.41
CA ASP A 134 -5.99 0.62 -17.20
C ASP A 134 -6.30 1.85 -16.33
N VAL A 135 -5.63 1.91 -15.17
CA VAL A 135 -5.88 2.89 -14.11
C VAL A 135 -4.96 4.09 -14.27
N SER A 136 -5.53 5.29 -14.35
CA SER A 136 -4.77 6.56 -14.37
C SER A 136 -4.59 7.16 -12.98
N GLU A 137 -5.61 7.07 -12.12
CA GLU A 137 -5.53 7.58 -10.75
C GLU A 137 -6.23 6.65 -9.77
N VAL A 138 -5.74 6.64 -8.53
CA VAL A 138 -6.35 5.89 -7.41
C VAL A 138 -6.45 6.78 -6.19
N ARG A 139 -7.58 6.71 -5.51
CA ARG A 139 -7.74 7.35 -4.21
C ARG A 139 -8.43 6.46 -3.20
N VAL A 140 -8.07 6.65 -1.94
CA VAL A 140 -8.58 5.87 -0.82
C VAL A 140 -9.17 6.80 0.24
N LYS A 141 -10.23 6.34 0.90
CA LYS A 141 -10.85 7.06 2.02
C LYS A 141 -11.28 6.10 3.11
N THR A 142 -10.89 6.40 4.34
CA THR A 142 -11.26 5.64 5.54
C THR A 142 -12.26 6.42 6.38
N CYS A 143 -13.35 5.77 6.77
CA CYS A 143 -14.46 6.38 7.50
C CYS A 143 -14.97 5.48 8.62
N GLN A 144 -15.91 6.01 9.39
CA GLN A 144 -16.89 5.21 10.12
C GLN A 144 -18.23 5.21 9.38
N VAL A 145 -19.00 4.12 9.43
CA VAL A 145 -20.34 4.02 8.86
C VAL A 145 -21.33 3.44 9.86
N LYS A 146 -22.61 3.79 9.72
CA LYS A 146 -23.68 3.13 10.47
C LYS A 146 -23.87 1.70 9.94
N TYR A 147 -24.12 0.76 10.84
CA TYR A 147 -24.29 -0.67 10.52
C TYR A 147 -25.32 -0.96 9.41
N ARG A 148 -26.46 -0.29 9.44
CA ARG A 148 -27.58 -0.56 8.51
C ARG A 148 -27.57 0.29 7.26
N THR A 149 -26.76 1.33 7.20
CA THR A 149 -26.68 2.27 6.08
C THR A 149 -25.23 2.47 5.70
N TRP A 150 -24.98 2.89 4.48
CA TRP A 150 -23.65 3.31 4.03
C TRP A 150 -23.35 4.79 4.32
N SER A 151 -24.13 5.39 5.22
CA SER A 151 -23.92 6.79 5.61
C SER A 151 -22.59 6.93 6.33
N THR A 152 -21.64 7.55 5.67
CA THR A 152 -20.28 7.77 6.17
C THR A 152 -20.24 8.86 7.23
N TYR A 153 -19.30 8.73 8.16
CA TYR A 153 -19.09 9.65 9.27
C TYR A 153 -17.61 9.70 9.63
N LYS A 154 -17.13 10.91 9.97
CA LYS A 154 -15.74 11.12 10.39
C LYS A 154 -14.72 10.55 9.41
N CYS A 155 -14.97 10.76 8.12
CA CYS A 155 -14.03 10.32 7.08
C CYS A 155 -12.69 11.06 7.17
N SER A 156 -11.61 10.37 6.79
CA SER A 156 -10.36 10.98 6.37
C SER A 156 -10.57 11.96 5.19
N ARG A 157 -9.54 12.63 4.77
CA ARG A 157 -9.47 13.17 3.41
C ARG A 157 -9.27 12.00 2.44
N TRP A 158 -9.53 12.24 1.17
CA TRP A 158 -9.05 11.33 0.13
C TRP A 158 -7.52 11.35 0.13
N GLU A 159 -6.93 10.17 0.07
CA GLU A 159 -5.50 9.94 -0.14
C GLU A 159 -5.33 9.49 -1.59
N GLU A 160 -4.66 10.28 -2.39
CA GLU A 160 -4.31 9.95 -3.76
C GLU A 160 -2.99 9.17 -3.73
N LEU A 161 -2.96 8.01 -4.38
CA LEU A 161 -1.79 7.14 -4.44
C LEU A 161 -0.94 7.49 -5.65
N ASP A 162 0.37 7.61 -5.45
CA ASP A 162 1.33 7.82 -6.55
C ASP A 162 1.54 6.51 -7.31
N LEU A 163 1.14 6.47 -8.56
CA LEU A 163 1.26 5.29 -9.42
C LEU A 163 2.60 5.22 -10.18
N GLY A 164 3.37 6.31 -10.16
CA GLY A 164 4.75 6.35 -10.66
C GLY A 164 4.91 6.48 -12.18
N PHE A 165 3.85 6.89 -12.92
CA PHE A 165 3.96 7.28 -14.33
C PHE A 165 3.96 8.80 -14.51
#